data_2d0460589aa77db8c6316cc4cc5cfcde
#
_entry.id   2d0460589aa77db8c6316cc4cc5cfcde
#
_cell.length_a   1.000
_cell.length_b   1.000
_cell.length_c   1.000
_cell.angle_alpha   90.00
_cell.angle_beta   90.00
_cell.angle_gamma   90.00
#
_symmetry.space_group_name_H-M   'P 1'
#
loop_
_entity.id
_entity.type
_entity.pdbx_description
1 polymer ?
#
loop_
_entity_poly.entity_id
_entity_poly.type
_entity_poly.pdbx_seq_one_letter_code
_entity_poly.pdbx_strand_id
1 'polypeptide(L)'
;DVYKRQNVPSNFTMQVILIVIATILFTWSAWSGIDKGIKTLSNINMLLAFVVLIGLFIVGPTLYILNTFTNGLGNYIANFFSMSLRIPSGGQKFQWLQNWTIFYWAWWISWAPFVGIFIARVSKGRTIKEFILGVLFVPALVCFIFFAVFGASAIYLQDNHIADIAKAATETATFATLQPVSYTHLRAHETVL
;
A
#
# COMPACT_ATOMS: atom_id res chain seq x y z
N ASP A 1 -15.96 0.31 7.04
CA ASP A 1 -16.36 1.59 6.41
C ASP A 1 -16.14 1.66 4.90
N VAL A 2 -15.33 0.78 4.30
CA VAL A 2 -15.11 0.69 2.85
C VAL A 2 -16.42 0.38 2.10
N TYR A 3 -17.24 -0.52 2.62
CA TYR A 3 -18.52 -0.91 2.02
C TYR A 3 -19.60 0.19 2.09
N LYS A 4 -19.49 1.18 2.98
CA LYS A 4 -20.39 2.34 2.99
C LYS A 4 -20.29 3.19 1.73
N ARG A 5 -19.09 3.26 1.13
CA ARG A 5 -18.87 3.98 -0.13
C ARG A 5 -19.36 3.21 -1.36
N GLN A 6 -19.60 1.91 -1.21
CA GLN A 6 -20.10 1.04 -2.28
C GLN A 6 -21.62 0.86 -2.23
N ASN A 7 -22.36 1.72 -1.50
CA ASN A 7 -23.80 1.61 -1.26
C ASN A 7 -24.23 0.26 -0.62
N VAL A 8 -23.32 -0.45 0.00
CA VAL A 8 -23.61 -1.68 0.73
C VAL A 8 -24.03 -1.31 2.16
N PRO A 9 -25.20 -1.78 2.65
CA PRO A 9 -25.67 -1.46 3.98
C PRO A 9 -24.69 -1.96 5.05
N SER A 10 -24.25 -1.06 5.94
CA SER A 10 -23.30 -1.36 7.02
C SER A 10 -24.01 -1.93 8.24
N ASN A 11 -24.77 -3.01 8.06
CA ASN A 11 -25.43 -3.70 9.17
C ASN A 11 -24.60 -4.90 9.67
N PHE A 12 -24.91 -5.37 10.86
CA PHE A 12 -24.24 -6.51 11.48
C PHE A 12 -24.25 -7.76 10.58
N THR A 13 -25.37 -8.01 9.92
CA THR A 13 -25.54 -9.16 9.03
C THR A 13 -24.54 -9.14 7.87
N MET A 14 -24.31 -7.99 7.24
CA MET A 14 -23.35 -7.85 6.14
C MET A 14 -21.91 -8.06 6.62
N GLN A 15 -21.57 -7.57 7.81
CA GLN A 15 -20.25 -7.83 8.42
C GLN A 15 -20.01 -9.32 8.65
N VAL A 16 -21.00 -10.02 9.19
CA VAL A 16 -20.93 -11.47 9.41
C VAL A 16 -20.78 -12.22 8.08
N ILE A 17 -21.55 -11.86 7.05
CA ILE A 17 -21.45 -12.48 5.73
C ILE A 17 -20.03 -12.31 5.15
N LEU A 18 -19.47 -11.11 5.23
CA LEU A 18 -18.11 -10.85 4.73
C LEU A 18 -17.04 -11.65 5.50
N ILE A 19 -17.17 -11.74 6.83
CA ILE A 19 -16.28 -12.55 7.65
C ILE A 19 -16.39 -14.04 7.29
N VAL A 20 -17.59 -14.56 7.11
CA VAL A 20 -17.82 -15.96 6.75
C VAL A 20 -17.21 -16.26 5.37
N ILE A 21 -17.45 -15.41 4.37
CA ILE A 21 -16.88 -15.56 3.03
C ILE A 21 -15.34 -15.55 3.11
N ALA A 22 -14.76 -14.58 3.81
CA ALA A 22 -13.31 -14.48 3.99
C ALA A 22 -12.76 -15.74 4.68
N THR A 23 -13.43 -16.21 5.75
CA THR A 23 -13.01 -17.42 6.48
C THR A 23 -13.05 -18.67 5.58
N ILE A 24 -14.08 -18.83 4.76
CA ILE A 24 -14.19 -19.95 3.81
C ILE A 24 -13.04 -19.89 2.80
N LEU A 25 -12.74 -18.72 2.23
CA LEU A 25 -11.66 -18.55 1.28
C LEU A 25 -10.29 -18.85 1.90
N PHE A 26 -10.03 -18.36 3.10
CA PHE A 26 -8.78 -18.65 3.82
C PHE A 26 -8.64 -20.12 4.18
N THR A 27 -9.71 -20.74 4.67
CA THR A 27 -9.71 -22.16 5.05
C THR A 27 -9.48 -23.03 3.82
N TRP A 28 -10.15 -22.74 2.72
CA TRP A 28 -9.94 -23.45 1.45
C TRP A 28 -8.51 -23.28 0.95
N SER A 29 -8.00 -22.06 0.95
CA SER A 29 -6.61 -21.78 0.54
C SER A 29 -5.61 -22.54 1.41
N ALA A 30 -5.81 -22.56 2.72
CA ALA A 30 -4.96 -23.30 3.65
C ALA A 30 -5.04 -24.83 3.44
N TRP A 31 -6.24 -25.36 3.21
CA TRP A 31 -6.45 -26.79 2.98
C TRP A 31 -5.85 -27.27 1.64
N SER A 32 -5.93 -26.43 0.61
CA SER A 32 -5.35 -26.72 -0.71
C SER A 32 -3.82 -26.83 -0.72
N GLY A 33 -3.17 -26.49 0.40
CA GLY A 33 -1.73 -26.54 0.60
C GLY A 33 -1.01 -25.29 0.12
N ILE A 34 0.22 -25.13 0.61
CA ILE A 34 1.04 -23.94 0.37
C ILE A 34 1.35 -23.75 -1.13
N ASP A 35 1.60 -24.86 -1.85
CA ASP A 35 2.04 -24.80 -3.24
C ASP A 35 0.93 -24.46 -4.25
N LYS A 36 -0.32 -24.78 -3.95
CA LYS A 36 -1.45 -24.52 -4.87
C LYS A 36 -2.34 -23.37 -4.40
N GLY A 37 -2.88 -23.46 -3.19
CA GLY A 37 -3.88 -22.50 -2.70
C GLY A 37 -3.27 -21.12 -2.43
N ILE A 38 -2.26 -21.05 -1.59
CA ILE A 38 -1.63 -19.78 -1.19
C ILE A 38 -0.95 -19.12 -2.38
N LYS A 39 -0.23 -19.89 -3.21
CA LYS A 39 0.44 -19.38 -4.40
C LYS A 39 -0.54 -18.77 -5.41
N THR A 40 -1.66 -19.46 -5.68
CA THR A 40 -2.67 -18.96 -6.63
C THR A 40 -3.33 -17.70 -6.13
N LEU A 41 -3.75 -17.67 -4.87
CA LEU A 41 -4.38 -16.50 -4.27
C LEU A 41 -3.40 -15.29 -4.21
N SER A 42 -2.15 -15.56 -3.86
CA SER A 42 -1.09 -14.53 -3.86
C SER A 42 -0.84 -13.97 -5.26
N ASN A 43 -0.79 -14.80 -6.28
CA ASN A 43 -0.59 -14.36 -7.67
C ASN A 43 -1.77 -13.51 -8.17
N ILE A 44 -3.01 -13.89 -7.86
CA ILE A 44 -4.20 -13.11 -8.20
C ILE A 44 -4.15 -11.75 -7.50
N ASN A 45 -3.85 -11.73 -6.20
CA ASN A 45 -3.75 -10.49 -5.44
C ASN A 45 -2.66 -9.56 -5.99
N MET A 46 -1.50 -10.12 -6.32
CA MET A 46 -0.40 -9.37 -6.93
C MET A 46 -0.78 -8.82 -8.31
N LEU A 47 -1.46 -9.62 -9.14
CA LEU A 47 -1.97 -9.16 -10.44
C LEU A 47 -2.95 -8.00 -10.28
N LEU A 48 -3.91 -8.11 -9.37
CA LEU A 48 -4.87 -7.04 -9.08
C LEU A 48 -4.17 -5.77 -8.58
N ALA A 49 -3.19 -5.91 -7.69
CA ALA A 49 -2.42 -4.77 -7.20
C ALA A 49 -1.65 -4.08 -8.34
N PHE A 50 -1.05 -4.83 -9.26
CA PHE A 50 -0.40 -4.27 -10.44
C PHE A 50 -1.38 -3.60 -11.40
N VAL A 51 -2.54 -4.18 -11.63
CA VAL A 51 -3.58 -3.57 -12.49
C VAL A 51 -4.03 -2.21 -11.93
N VAL A 52 -4.27 -2.13 -10.61
CA VAL A 52 -4.66 -0.87 -9.96
C VAL A 52 -3.50 0.13 -10.00
N LEU A 53 -2.26 -0.30 -9.74
CA LEU A 53 -1.08 0.54 -9.78
C LEU A 53 -0.84 1.15 -11.16
N ILE A 54 -0.86 0.31 -12.21
CA ILE A 54 -0.67 0.74 -13.61
C ILE A 54 -1.84 1.62 -14.05
N GLY A 55 -3.07 1.23 -13.69
CA GLY A 55 -4.26 2.03 -13.97
C GLY A 55 -4.15 3.44 -13.38
N LEU A 56 -3.79 3.54 -12.09
CA LEU A 56 -3.61 4.84 -11.44
C LEU A 56 -2.43 5.63 -12.03
N PHE A 57 -1.36 4.97 -12.45
CA PHE A 57 -0.23 5.63 -13.10
C PHE A 57 -0.61 6.22 -14.47
N ILE A 58 -1.39 5.51 -15.28
CA ILE A 58 -1.82 5.95 -16.62
C ILE A 58 -2.90 7.03 -16.54
N VAL A 59 -3.90 6.83 -15.68
CA VAL A 59 -5.06 7.73 -15.53
C VAL A 59 -4.73 8.93 -14.63
N GLY A 60 -3.77 8.79 -13.72
CA GLY A 60 -3.35 9.83 -12.79
C GLY A 60 -2.43 10.88 -13.41
N PRO A 61 -1.93 11.80 -12.57
CA PRO A 61 -1.01 12.86 -12.99
C PRO A 61 0.41 12.31 -13.19
N THR A 62 0.63 11.56 -14.26
CA THR A 62 1.87 10.81 -14.54
C THR A 62 3.13 11.65 -14.42
N LEU A 63 3.15 12.86 -14.96
CA LEU A 63 4.31 13.74 -14.88
C LEU A 63 4.62 14.17 -13.45
N TYR A 64 3.57 14.49 -12.68
CA TYR A 64 3.72 14.83 -11.27
C TYR A 64 4.23 13.63 -10.44
N ILE A 65 3.72 12.43 -10.73
CA ILE A 65 4.18 11.18 -10.10
C ILE A 65 5.67 10.96 -10.36
N LEU A 66 6.13 11.08 -11.61
CA LEU A 66 7.54 10.90 -11.98
C LEU A 66 8.45 11.94 -11.32
N ASN A 67 8.05 13.21 -11.33
CA ASN A 67 8.79 14.28 -10.68
C ASN A 67 8.89 14.06 -9.16
N THR A 68 7.77 13.72 -8.53
CA THR A 68 7.72 13.45 -7.09
C THR A 68 8.54 12.22 -6.71
N PHE A 69 8.52 11.17 -7.53
CA PHE A 69 9.36 9.99 -7.35
C PHE A 69 10.84 10.32 -7.41
N THR A 70 11.27 11.03 -8.44
CA THR A 70 12.68 11.38 -8.64
C THR A 70 13.19 12.27 -7.51
N ASN A 71 12.43 13.32 -7.16
CA ASN A 71 12.77 14.21 -6.05
C ASN A 71 12.74 13.50 -4.70
N GLY A 72 11.73 12.65 -4.49
CA GLY A 72 11.59 11.85 -3.27
C GLY A 72 12.74 10.88 -3.08
N LEU A 73 13.17 10.20 -4.13
CA LEU A 73 14.30 9.28 -4.08
C LEU A 73 15.62 10.03 -3.79
N GLY A 74 15.85 11.17 -4.43
CA GLY A 74 17.01 12.02 -4.17
C GLY A 74 17.05 12.51 -2.73
N ASN A 75 15.93 13.01 -2.23
CA ASN A 75 15.80 13.45 -0.84
C ASN A 75 15.95 12.30 0.17
N TYR A 76 15.43 11.11 -0.14
CA TYR A 76 15.57 9.94 0.69
C TYR A 76 17.05 9.54 0.84
N ILE A 77 17.79 9.47 -0.27
CA ILE A 77 19.23 9.12 -0.25
C ILE A 77 20.03 10.19 0.50
N ALA A 78 19.79 11.47 0.19
CA ALA A 78 20.54 12.58 0.80
C ALA A 78 20.30 12.71 2.32
N ASN A 79 19.07 12.42 2.78
CA ASN A 79 18.67 12.63 4.17
C ASN A 79 18.46 11.33 4.96
N PHE A 80 18.88 10.19 4.43
CA PHE A 80 18.63 8.88 5.02
C PHE A 80 19.00 8.80 6.50
N PHE A 81 20.22 9.18 6.85
CA PHE A 81 20.69 9.13 8.23
C PHE A 81 19.99 10.15 9.14
N SER A 82 19.78 11.37 8.66
CA SER A 82 19.12 12.41 9.45
C SER A 82 17.64 12.09 9.71
N MET A 83 16.98 11.43 8.78
CA MET A 83 15.59 11.00 8.93
C MET A 83 15.47 9.76 9.82
N SER A 84 16.40 8.81 9.69
CA SER A 84 16.40 7.56 10.45
C SER A 84 16.77 7.75 11.93
N LEU A 85 17.66 8.69 12.22
CA LEU A 85 18.17 8.95 13.56
C LEU A 85 17.54 10.16 14.26
N ARG A 86 16.43 10.66 13.69
CA ARG A 86 15.75 11.83 14.22
C ARG A 86 14.82 11.47 15.37
N ILE A 87 15.05 12.07 16.54
CA ILE A 87 14.14 12.01 17.70
C ILE A 87 13.73 13.45 18.07
N PRO A 88 12.51 13.88 17.75
CA PRO A 88 12.01 15.20 18.15
C PRO A 88 11.86 15.27 19.68
N SER A 89 12.18 16.42 20.25
CA SER A 89 12.16 16.66 21.70
C SER A 89 10.76 16.87 22.30
N GLY A 90 9.67 16.52 21.57
CA GLY A 90 8.30 16.61 22.04
C GLY A 90 7.34 17.25 21.00
N GLY A 91 6.08 17.47 21.42
CA GLY A 91 5.03 18.08 20.61
C GLY A 91 4.47 17.15 19.53
N GLN A 92 3.74 17.71 18.55
CA GLN A 92 3.08 16.96 17.47
C GLN A 92 4.04 16.11 16.65
N LYS A 93 5.28 16.56 16.44
CA LYS A 93 6.30 15.80 15.71
C LYS A 93 6.71 14.53 16.45
N PHE A 94 6.78 14.57 17.77
CA PHE A 94 7.06 13.39 18.59
C PHE A 94 5.89 12.42 18.58
N GLN A 95 4.66 12.94 18.69
CA GLN A 95 3.44 12.12 18.61
C GLN A 95 3.32 11.42 17.25
N TRP A 96 3.64 12.13 16.17
CA TRP A 96 3.71 11.52 14.82
C TRP A 96 4.75 10.39 14.75
N LEU A 97 5.94 10.59 15.33
CA LEU A 97 6.98 9.58 15.40
C LEU A 97 6.52 8.33 16.19
N GLN A 98 5.82 8.54 17.31
CA GLN A 98 5.27 7.43 18.10
C GLN A 98 4.23 6.64 17.31
N ASN A 99 3.29 7.33 16.68
CA ASN A 99 2.15 6.70 15.98
C ASN A 99 2.57 5.98 14.70
N TRP A 100 3.66 6.39 14.08
CA TRP A 100 4.10 5.83 12.81
C TRP A 100 5.42 5.06 12.95
N THR A 101 6.51 5.72 13.27
CA THR A 101 7.84 5.08 13.26
C THR A 101 7.97 4.04 14.36
N ILE A 102 7.68 4.41 15.61
CA ILE A 102 7.82 3.49 16.75
C ILE A 102 6.81 2.36 16.66
N PHE A 103 5.56 2.67 16.28
CA PHE A 103 4.52 1.67 16.09
C PHE A 103 4.91 0.63 15.03
N TYR A 104 5.40 1.06 13.85
CA TYR A 104 5.81 0.14 12.80
C TYR A 104 7.04 -0.69 13.19
N TRP A 105 8.01 -0.12 13.91
CA TRP A 105 9.14 -0.89 14.42
C TRP A 105 8.70 -1.97 15.39
N ALA A 106 7.83 -1.65 16.34
CA ALA A 106 7.29 -2.62 17.29
C ALA A 106 6.51 -3.72 16.56
N TRP A 107 5.72 -3.36 15.56
CA TRP A 107 4.98 -4.32 14.73
C TRP A 107 5.93 -5.26 13.97
N TRP A 108 6.92 -4.73 13.29
CA TRP A 108 7.91 -5.53 12.58
C TRP A 108 8.66 -6.50 13.51
N ILE A 109 9.10 -6.04 14.66
CA ILE A 109 9.80 -6.86 15.65
C ILE A 109 8.89 -8.00 16.14
N SER A 110 7.62 -7.72 16.43
CA SER A 110 6.68 -8.74 16.90
C SER A 110 6.36 -9.80 15.84
N TRP A 111 6.36 -9.43 14.54
CA TRP A 111 6.09 -10.34 13.44
C TRP A 111 7.32 -11.08 12.91
N ALA A 112 8.52 -10.60 13.22
CA ALA A 112 9.76 -11.15 12.70
C ALA A 112 9.92 -12.67 12.88
N PRO A 113 9.57 -13.30 14.02
CA PRO A 113 9.67 -14.75 14.17
C PRO A 113 8.78 -15.52 13.19
N PHE A 114 7.53 -15.08 13.00
CA PHE A 114 6.56 -15.73 12.11
C PHE A 114 6.97 -15.58 10.64
N VAL A 115 7.32 -14.36 10.26
CA VAL A 115 7.78 -14.04 8.90
C VAL A 115 9.08 -14.76 8.60
N GLY A 116 10.01 -14.83 9.55
CA GLY A 116 11.27 -15.53 9.40
C GLY A 116 11.10 -17.03 9.11
N ILE A 117 10.22 -17.71 9.85
CA ILE A 117 9.90 -19.13 9.61
C ILE A 117 9.26 -19.31 8.22
N PHE A 118 8.33 -18.44 7.84
CA PHE A 118 7.69 -18.51 6.53
C PHE A 118 8.70 -18.32 5.40
N ILE A 119 9.53 -17.27 5.48
CA ILE A 119 10.55 -16.96 4.47
C ILE A 119 11.59 -18.09 4.37
N ALA A 120 12.01 -18.67 5.50
CA ALA A 120 12.94 -19.80 5.50
C ALA A 120 12.39 -21.01 4.74
N ARG A 121 11.08 -21.28 4.87
CA ARG A 121 10.41 -22.37 4.13
C ARG A 121 10.34 -22.11 2.62
N VAL A 122 9.98 -20.89 2.23
CA VAL A 122 9.83 -20.49 0.83
C VAL A 122 11.18 -20.37 0.11
N SER A 123 12.24 -20.06 0.86
CA SER A 123 13.60 -19.87 0.31
C SER A 123 14.43 -21.15 0.21
N LYS A 124 13.83 -22.30 0.49
CA LYS A 124 14.55 -23.61 0.42
C LYS A 124 15.15 -23.83 -0.97
N GLY A 125 16.44 -24.10 -1.01
CA GLY A 125 17.19 -24.36 -2.26
C GLY A 125 17.80 -23.10 -2.90
N ARG A 126 17.65 -21.90 -2.28
CA ARG A 126 18.31 -20.66 -2.74
C ARG A 126 19.62 -20.43 -2.00
N THR A 127 20.54 -19.73 -2.64
CA THR A 127 21.77 -19.28 -1.98
C THR A 127 21.49 -18.12 -1.01
N ILE A 128 22.32 -17.96 0.01
CA ILE A 128 22.20 -16.85 0.99
C ILE A 128 22.25 -15.49 0.29
N LYS A 129 23.10 -15.35 -0.74
CA LYS A 129 23.21 -14.13 -1.54
C LYS A 129 21.89 -13.79 -2.25
N GLU A 130 21.31 -14.75 -2.97
CA GLU A 130 20.01 -14.56 -3.66
C GLU A 130 18.90 -14.26 -2.68
N PHE A 131 18.91 -14.90 -1.53
CA PHE A 131 17.94 -14.67 -0.47
C PHE A 131 18.02 -13.22 0.04
N ILE A 132 19.21 -12.76 0.47
CA ILE A 132 19.40 -11.41 1.02
C ILE A 132 19.03 -10.35 -0.02
N LEU A 133 19.52 -10.47 -1.26
CA LEU A 133 19.21 -9.53 -2.32
C LEU A 133 17.71 -9.49 -2.64
N GLY A 134 17.07 -10.66 -2.74
CA GLY A 134 15.64 -10.75 -3.01
C GLY A 134 14.76 -10.15 -1.91
N VAL A 135 15.08 -10.41 -0.65
CA VAL A 135 14.28 -9.94 0.48
C VAL A 135 14.48 -8.44 0.76
N LEU A 136 15.66 -7.88 0.48
CA LEU A 136 15.92 -6.46 0.72
C LEU A 136 15.48 -5.58 -0.45
N PHE A 137 15.92 -5.90 -1.67
CA PHE A 137 15.74 -4.98 -2.79
C PHE A 137 14.36 -5.08 -3.43
N VAL A 138 13.82 -6.28 -3.61
CA VAL A 138 12.53 -6.45 -4.32
C VAL A 138 11.37 -5.78 -3.57
N PRO A 139 11.14 -6.05 -2.28
CA PRO A 139 10.07 -5.38 -1.55
C PRO A 139 10.30 -3.88 -1.43
N ALA A 140 11.54 -3.42 -1.21
CA ALA A 140 11.85 -2.00 -1.11
C ALA A 140 11.53 -1.26 -2.42
N LEU A 141 11.93 -1.83 -3.57
CA LEU A 141 11.65 -1.24 -4.88
C LEU A 141 10.14 -1.17 -5.15
N VAL A 142 9.41 -2.26 -4.86
CA VAL A 142 7.95 -2.29 -5.01
C VAL A 142 7.29 -1.23 -4.12
N CYS A 143 7.73 -1.09 -2.87
CA CYS A 143 7.24 -0.06 -1.97
C CYS A 143 7.51 1.36 -2.50
N PHE A 144 8.71 1.64 -3.00
CA PHE A 144 9.01 2.95 -3.58
C PHE A 144 8.09 3.29 -4.75
N ILE A 145 7.88 2.37 -5.66
CA ILE A 145 6.97 2.56 -6.80
C ILE A 145 5.53 2.74 -6.31
N PHE A 146 5.08 1.90 -5.40
CA PHE A 146 3.72 1.96 -4.86
C PHE A 146 3.45 3.29 -4.16
N PHE A 147 4.34 3.71 -3.27
CA PHE A 147 4.20 4.99 -2.57
C PHE A 147 4.36 6.19 -3.50
N ALA A 148 5.19 6.09 -4.54
CA ALA A 148 5.28 7.14 -5.54
C ALA A 148 3.95 7.32 -6.29
N VAL A 149 3.36 6.24 -6.79
CA VAL A 149 2.13 6.31 -7.57
C VAL A 149 0.94 6.75 -6.72
N PHE A 150 0.67 6.06 -5.60
CA PHE A 150 -0.47 6.39 -4.74
C PHE A 150 -0.25 7.67 -3.94
N GLY A 151 0.94 7.84 -3.36
CA GLY A 151 1.25 9.00 -2.54
C GLY A 151 1.28 10.30 -3.34
N ALA A 152 1.98 10.31 -4.49
CA ALA A 152 2.01 11.50 -5.33
C ALA A 152 0.62 11.85 -5.90
N SER A 153 -0.18 10.84 -6.29
CA SER A 153 -1.55 11.08 -6.72
C SER A 153 -2.41 11.68 -5.62
N ALA A 154 -2.29 11.18 -4.39
CA ALA A 154 -3.02 11.72 -3.24
C ALA A 154 -2.61 13.17 -2.91
N ILE A 155 -1.30 13.47 -2.94
CA ILE A 155 -0.78 14.82 -2.72
C ILE A 155 -1.28 15.75 -3.84
N TYR A 156 -1.21 15.33 -5.09
CA TYR A 156 -1.71 16.11 -6.22
C TYR A 156 -3.19 16.50 -6.08
N LEU A 157 -4.03 15.55 -5.67
CA LEU A 157 -5.46 15.79 -5.45
C LEU A 157 -5.71 16.76 -4.28
N GLN A 158 -4.93 16.63 -3.21
CA GLN A 158 -5.00 17.51 -2.04
C GLN A 158 -4.54 18.94 -2.38
N ASP A 159 -3.38 19.10 -3.02
CA ASP A 159 -2.79 20.39 -3.34
C ASP A 159 -3.63 21.19 -4.36
N ASN A 160 -4.26 20.49 -5.30
CA ASN A 160 -5.18 21.09 -6.28
C ASN A 160 -6.62 21.24 -5.76
N HIS A 161 -6.88 20.98 -4.48
CA HIS A 161 -8.21 21.07 -3.87
C HIS A 161 -9.31 20.23 -4.56
N ILE A 162 -8.91 19.17 -5.27
CA ILE A 162 -9.84 18.26 -5.96
C ILE A 162 -10.52 17.33 -4.96
N ALA A 163 -9.78 16.87 -3.95
CA ALA A 163 -10.29 16.04 -2.87
C ALA A 163 -9.52 16.29 -1.58
N ASP A 164 -10.21 16.26 -0.44
CA ASP A 164 -9.61 16.40 0.89
C ASP A 164 -9.19 15.03 1.42
N ILE A 165 -8.03 14.56 0.94
CA ILE A 165 -7.49 13.24 1.31
C ILE A 165 -7.00 13.25 2.77
N ALA A 166 -6.51 14.39 3.27
CA ALA A 166 -5.99 14.51 4.62
C ALA A 166 -7.06 14.26 5.71
N LYS A 167 -8.32 14.52 5.40
CA LYS A 167 -9.47 14.24 6.30
C LYS A 167 -10.07 12.84 6.09
N ALA A 168 -9.65 12.12 5.06
CA ALA A 168 -10.14 10.76 4.85
C ALA A 168 -9.64 9.84 5.96
N ALA A 169 -10.48 8.92 6.42
CA ALA A 169 -10.05 7.87 7.33
C ALA A 169 -8.98 7.00 6.66
N THR A 170 -7.99 6.55 7.41
CA THR A 170 -6.84 5.77 6.90
C THR A 170 -7.30 4.57 6.06
N GLU A 171 -8.36 3.89 6.50
CA GLU A 171 -8.91 2.71 5.82
C GLU A 171 -9.58 3.02 4.48
N THR A 172 -9.97 4.27 4.25
CA THR A 172 -10.66 4.71 3.03
C THR A 172 -9.84 5.64 2.15
N ALA A 173 -8.62 5.99 2.57
CA ALA A 173 -7.75 6.94 1.86
C ALA A 173 -7.47 6.51 0.42
N THR A 174 -7.21 5.22 0.18
CA THR A 174 -7.00 4.67 -1.17
C THR A 174 -8.21 4.90 -2.08
N PHE A 175 -9.42 4.66 -1.58
CA PHE A 175 -10.65 4.89 -2.37
C PHE A 175 -10.91 6.38 -2.59
N ALA A 176 -10.59 7.22 -1.59
CA ALA A 176 -10.67 8.67 -1.70
C ALA A 176 -9.71 9.22 -2.77
N THR A 177 -8.60 8.54 -3.01
CA THR A 177 -7.65 8.88 -4.08
C THR A 177 -8.11 8.38 -5.44
N LEU A 178 -8.58 7.12 -5.55
CA LEU A 178 -8.98 6.51 -6.81
C LEU A 178 -10.22 7.15 -7.43
N GLN A 179 -11.20 7.50 -6.61
CA GLN A 179 -12.47 8.06 -7.07
C GLN A 179 -12.32 9.37 -7.86
N PRO A 180 -11.65 10.43 -7.36
CA PRO A 180 -11.47 11.67 -8.11
C PRO A 180 -10.61 11.52 -9.37
N VAL A 181 -9.59 10.65 -9.33
CA VAL A 181 -8.72 10.40 -10.50
C VAL A 181 -9.53 9.87 -11.68
N SER A 182 -10.45 8.95 -11.43
CA SER A 182 -11.35 8.43 -12.47
C SER A 182 -12.24 9.52 -13.08
N TYR A 183 -12.75 10.45 -12.26
CA TYR A 183 -13.61 11.53 -12.72
C TYR A 183 -12.84 12.64 -13.46
N THR A 184 -11.63 12.99 -13.03
CA THR A 184 -10.85 14.05 -13.70
C THR A 184 -10.43 13.64 -15.10
N HIS A 185 -10.15 12.37 -15.33
CA HIS A 185 -9.81 11.87 -16.68
C HIS A 185 -11.02 11.86 -17.62
N LEU A 186 -12.18 11.46 -17.13
CA LEU A 186 -13.42 11.48 -17.91
C LEU A 186 -13.82 12.91 -18.31
N ARG A 187 -13.71 13.87 -17.38
CA ARG A 187 -14.03 15.27 -17.62
C ARG A 187 -13.06 15.98 -18.57
N ALA A 188 -11.77 15.61 -18.56
CA ALA A 188 -10.81 16.13 -19.53
C ALA A 188 -11.14 15.69 -20.97
N HIS A 189 -11.71 14.52 -21.17
CA HIS A 189 -12.18 14.08 -22.47
C HIS A 189 -13.46 14.80 -22.96
N GLU A 190 -14.34 15.19 -22.04
CA GLU A 190 -15.57 15.92 -22.40
C GLU A 190 -15.30 17.39 -22.78
N THR A 191 -14.22 17.99 -22.29
CA THR A 191 -13.86 19.39 -22.61
C THR A 191 -13.10 19.55 -23.93
N VAL A 192 -12.70 18.47 -24.57
CA VAL A 192 -12.01 18.48 -25.88
C VAL A 192 -12.98 18.29 -27.05
N LEU A 193 -14.24 18.01 -26.81
CA LEU A 193 -15.32 17.93 -27.79
C LEU A 193 -16.19 19.19 -27.76
#